data_bb04f79d2210829086c1184371faf9e3
#
_entry.id   bb04f79d2210829086c1184371faf9e3
#
_cell.length_a   1.000
_cell.length_b   1.000
_cell.length_c   1.000
_cell.angle_alpha   90.00
_cell.angle_beta   90.00
_cell.angle_gamma   90.00
#
_symmetry.space_group_name_H-M   'P 1'
#
loop_
_entity.id
_entity.type
_entity.pdbx_description
1 polymer ?
#
loop_
_entity_poly.entity_id
_entity_poly.type
_entity_poly.pdbx_seq_one_letter_code
_entity_poly.pdbx_strand_id
1 'polypeptide(L)'
;MDYATHYDVGDRKRDGGINEDSVAVSVFEQGHRAGFRGYDRDGAAGANEAESNDAEDPDDGADEGDAPEAEPPVDGESDRGESEADEAPPDGDPANRSAAVFALADGAGGHDAGDAASYIATTAVCEHLAGTVVTAARGDPAGFDLAVDEPLATPPRDADLESAVAEAVVAAHREVLEYAADAGEQAHATVVAGVVVGGRCHFGWVGDSRAYVVNAAREEILPLTTDHAVVQRLREAGEVDDVAALVHPRSNEITRAVGGSGRADPETATVDVETATVPLYREDVLLVTSDGLVDAQTEASKLYEWYVDAGRDEEMAAVVRDRAVTDDEIRDEVLSAASLSDAAGRLVDLANDRGGKDNLSTLLLHDGTLPPTPEDPPARAAGTRTAVEERETRVQ
;
A
#
# COMPACT_ATOMS: atom_id res chain seq x y z
N MET A 1 -5.72 11.56 -6.08
CA MET A 1 -4.89 10.31 -6.13
C MET A 1 -5.13 9.64 -7.46
N ASP A 2 -4.08 9.31 -8.18
CA ASP A 2 -4.12 8.65 -9.48
C ASP A 2 -3.71 7.19 -9.34
N TYR A 3 -4.20 6.32 -10.21
CA TYR A 3 -3.81 4.93 -10.25
C TYR A 3 -3.76 4.40 -11.69
N ALA A 4 -3.00 3.34 -11.88
CA ALA A 4 -3.00 2.53 -13.09
C ALA A 4 -2.86 1.05 -12.74
N THR A 5 -3.51 0.21 -13.52
CA THR A 5 -3.38 -1.24 -13.47
C THR A 5 -3.04 -1.79 -14.84
N HIS A 6 -2.22 -2.79 -14.88
CA HIS A 6 -1.96 -3.55 -16.09
C HIS A 6 -1.80 -5.03 -15.72
N TYR A 7 -2.23 -5.91 -16.63
CA TYR A 7 -2.12 -7.35 -16.44
C TYR A 7 -1.86 -8.04 -17.78
N ASP A 8 -1.14 -9.14 -17.75
CA ASP A 8 -0.89 -10.01 -18.89
C ASP A 8 -0.85 -11.47 -18.44
N VAL A 9 -1.20 -12.39 -19.32
CA VAL A 9 -1.14 -13.84 -19.02
C VAL A 9 0.30 -14.38 -19.05
N GLY A 10 1.27 -13.56 -19.44
CA GLY A 10 2.65 -13.93 -19.70
C GLY A 10 2.82 -14.63 -21.07
N ASP A 11 3.89 -14.30 -21.78
CA ASP A 11 4.15 -14.78 -23.13
C ASP A 11 4.13 -16.31 -23.24
N ARG A 12 4.58 -17.00 -22.21
CA ARG A 12 4.61 -18.48 -22.15
C ARG A 12 3.23 -19.11 -22.03
N LYS A 13 2.26 -18.42 -21.40
CA LYS A 13 0.91 -18.91 -21.15
C LYS A 13 -0.10 -18.46 -22.22
N ARG A 14 0.27 -17.59 -23.18
CA ARG A 14 -0.66 -17.00 -24.18
C ARG A 14 -1.43 -18.00 -25.02
N ASP A 15 -0.89 -19.19 -25.30
CA ASP A 15 -1.52 -20.23 -26.09
C ASP A 15 -2.51 -21.11 -25.28
N GLY A 16 -3.41 -20.49 -24.52
CA GLY A 16 -4.50 -21.16 -23.82
C GLY A 16 -4.37 -21.17 -22.29
N GLY A 17 -3.47 -20.38 -21.74
CA GLY A 17 -3.44 -20.09 -20.28
C GLY A 17 -4.55 -19.12 -19.88
N ILE A 18 -4.98 -19.23 -18.64
CA ILE A 18 -5.85 -18.26 -17.98
C ILE A 18 -5.01 -17.31 -17.13
N ASN A 19 -5.52 -16.13 -16.88
CA ASN A 19 -4.95 -15.24 -15.88
C ASN A 19 -5.59 -15.57 -14.53
N GLU A 20 -4.78 -16.07 -13.60
CA GLU A 20 -5.20 -16.40 -12.23
C GLU A 20 -5.00 -15.23 -11.26
N ASP A 21 -4.43 -14.12 -11.72
CA ASP A 21 -4.28 -12.89 -10.93
C ASP A 21 -5.58 -12.09 -10.88
N SER A 22 -5.77 -11.36 -9.78
CA SER A 22 -6.84 -10.37 -9.62
C SER A 22 -6.33 -9.10 -8.99
N VAL A 23 -6.82 -7.95 -9.47
CA VAL A 23 -6.52 -6.63 -8.92
C VAL A 23 -7.81 -5.87 -8.70
N ALA A 24 -7.95 -5.28 -7.51
CA ALA A 24 -9.05 -4.40 -7.18
C ALA A 24 -8.52 -3.09 -6.58
N VAL A 25 -9.08 -1.96 -7.01
CA VAL A 25 -8.75 -0.65 -6.46
C VAL A 25 -9.99 0.23 -6.45
N SER A 26 -10.16 0.98 -5.35
CA SER A 26 -11.21 2.00 -5.23
C SER A 26 -10.59 3.27 -4.67
N VAL A 27 -10.75 4.38 -5.40
CA VAL A 27 -10.26 5.69 -4.97
C VAL A 27 -11.45 6.53 -4.53
N PHE A 28 -11.35 7.12 -3.35
CA PHE A 28 -12.35 7.98 -2.74
C PHE A 28 -11.83 9.42 -2.74
N GLU A 29 -12.43 10.27 -3.58
CA GLU A 29 -12.12 11.69 -3.59
C GLU A 29 -13.11 12.46 -2.72
N GLN A 30 -12.58 13.34 -1.86
CA GLN A 30 -13.41 14.17 -0.99
C GLN A 30 -13.91 15.43 -1.70
N GLY A 31 -14.44 15.29 -2.93
CA GLY A 31 -14.95 16.40 -3.74
C GLY A 31 -16.13 17.18 -3.14
N HIS A 32 -16.68 16.76 -1.99
CA HIS A 32 -17.88 17.38 -1.40
C HIS A 32 -17.59 18.45 -0.36
N ARG A 33 -16.35 18.73 0.01
CA ARG A 33 -16.01 19.78 0.98
C ARG A 33 -15.95 21.19 0.40
N ALA A 34 -15.94 21.36 -0.91
CA ALA A 34 -15.91 22.67 -1.54
C ALA A 34 -17.11 23.60 -1.17
N GLY A 35 -18.18 23.06 -0.60
CA GLY A 35 -19.33 23.81 -0.09
C GLY A 35 -19.43 23.89 1.45
N PHE A 36 -18.56 23.22 2.19
CA PHE A 36 -18.60 23.21 3.65
C PHE A 36 -17.73 24.33 4.18
N ARG A 37 -18.34 25.40 4.69
CA ARG A 37 -17.63 26.42 5.47
C ARG A 37 -17.43 25.87 6.87
N GLY A 38 -16.20 25.61 7.26
CA GLY A 38 -15.88 25.35 8.66
C GLY A 38 -16.25 26.57 9.50
N TYR A 39 -16.98 26.36 10.56
CA TYR A 39 -17.16 27.39 11.58
C TYR A 39 -15.92 27.32 12.49
N ASP A 40 -15.23 28.44 12.60
CA ASP A 40 -14.16 28.58 13.57
C ASP A 40 -14.76 28.50 14.99
N ARG A 41 -14.15 27.75 15.87
CA ARG A 41 -14.65 27.45 17.22
C ARG A 41 -14.83 28.72 18.09
N ASP A 42 -14.22 29.84 17.68
CA ASP A 42 -14.26 31.12 18.39
C ASP A 42 -15.32 32.11 17.86
N GLY A 43 -16.22 31.64 16.98
CA GLY A 43 -17.39 32.43 16.56
C GLY A 43 -17.11 33.58 15.58
N ALA A 44 -15.90 33.66 15.05
CA ALA A 44 -15.57 34.58 13.97
C ALA A 44 -16.09 34.05 12.64
N ALA A 45 -17.27 34.47 12.22
CA ALA A 45 -17.75 34.22 10.88
C ALA A 45 -16.82 34.94 9.90
N GLY A 46 -16.00 34.19 9.17
CA GLY A 46 -15.23 34.73 8.05
C GLY A 46 -16.19 35.27 6.99
N ALA A 47 -16.32 36.58 6.92
CA ALA A 47 -17.05 37.23 5.86
C ALA A 47 -16.30 37.07 4.55
N ASN A 48 -16.84 36.28 3.64
CA ASN A 48 -16.46 36.34 2.23
C ASN A 48 -17.09 37.60 1.66
N GLU A 49 -16.26 38.60 1.38
CA GLU A 49 -16.63 39.74 0.56
C GLU A 49 -16.89 39.22 -0.87
N ALA A 50 -18.15 39.15 -1.23
CA ALA A 50 -18.54 39.11 -2.62
C ALA A 50 -18.34 40.54 -3.16
N GLU A 51 -17.43 40.70 -4.10
CA GLU A 51 -17.31 41.92 -4.91
C GLU A 51 -18.64 42.21 -5.61
N SER A 52 -19.30 43.26 -5.15
CA SER A 52 -20.26 43.99 -5.98
C SER A 52 -19.67 45.37 -6.26
N ASN A 53 -19.27 45.58 -7.51
CA ASN A 53 -19.11 46.93 -8.05
C ASN A 53 -20.39 47.71 -7.93
N ASP A 54 -20.34 48.87 -7.31
CA ASP A 54 -20.83 50.14 -7.91
C ASP A 54 -20.65 51.32 -6.96
N ALA A 55 -19.90 52.29 -7.48
CA ALA A 55 -20.04 53.78 -7.48
C ALA A 55 -20.20 54.61 -6.21
N GLU A 56 -19.23 55.52 -6.08
CA GLU A 56 -19.33 56.96 -5.73
C GLU A 56 -19.60 57.41 -4.28
N ASP A 57 -18.55 57.84 -3.60
CA ASP A 57 -18.09 59.13 -2.99
C ASP A 57 -19.14 60.14 -2.47
N PRO A 58 -18.82 61.13 -1.62
CA PRO A 58 -17.71 61.32 -0.62
C PRO A 58 -18.16 61.88 0.76
N ASP A 59 -17.15 62.02 1.63
CA ASP A 59 -16.91 63.18 2.56
C ASP A 59 -17.18 63.02 4.05
N ASP A 60 -16.20 63.53 4.76
CA ASP A 60 -16.10 64.15 6.10
C ASP A 60 -15.90 63.37 7.41
N GLY A 61 -14.74 63.68 8.00
CA GLY A 61 -14.71 64.11 9.39
C GLY A 61 -13.93 63.27 10.42
N ALA A 62 -12.73 63.72 10.69
CA ALA A 62 -11.88 63.54 11.90
C ALA A 62 -12.56 63.11 13.21
N ASP A 63 -11.85 62.26 13.98
CA ASP A 63 -11.33 62.69 15.29
C ASP A 63 -10.36 61.67 15.92
N GLU A 64 -9.36 62.23 16.63
CA GLU A 64 -8.24 61.57 17.29
C GLU A 64 -8.64 61.02 18.68
N GLY A 65 -7.97 59.93 19.14
CA GLY A 65 -8.12 59.46 20.52
C GLY A 65 -7.15 58.33 20.90
N ASP A 66 -5.99 58.76 21.30
CA ASP A 66 -4.98 58.34 22.30
C ASP A 66 -5.11 56.98 23.01
N ALA A 67 -3.93 56.33 23.16
CA ALA A 67 -3.59 55.08 23.81
C ALA A 67 -3.81 55.07 25.36
N PRO A 68 -3.63 53.94 26.05
CA PRO A 68 -2.26 53.55 26.48
C PRO A 68 -1.94 52.05 26.53
N GLU A 69 -0.63 51.83 26.49
CA GLU A 69 0.13 50.60 26.70
C GLU A 69 -0.11 49.94 28.07
N ALA A 70 -0.02 48.63 28.14
CA ALA A 70 0.33 47.90 29.34
C ALA A 70 1.17 46.65 29.02
N GLU A 71 2.34 46.59 29.64
CA GLU A 71 3.38 45.56 29.57
C GLU A 71 2.98 44.27 30.33
N PRO A 72 3.71 43.13 30.06
CA PRO A 72 3.38 41.80 30.54
C PRO A 72 4.04 41.43 31.87
N PRO A 73 3.58 40.42 32.60
CA PRO A 73 4.36 39.77 33.64
C PRO A 73 5.04 38.48 33.17
N VAL A 74 6.26 38.35 33.66
CA VAL A 74 7.23 37.28 33.47
C VAL A 74 7.00 36.07 34.39
N ASP A 75 7.52 34.93 33.90
CA ASP A 75 8.09 33.76 34.60
C ASP A 75 7.23 32.77 35.37
N GLY A 76 7.38 31.55 34.91
CA GLY A 76 7.02 30.31 35.57
C GLY A 76 7.52 29.09 34.82
N GLU A 77 8.84 28.79 34.91
CA GLU A 77 9.41 27.52 34.48
C GLU A 77 8.75 26.37 35.23
N SER A 78 8.22 25.39 34.48
CA SER A 78 8.04 24.05 34.98
C SER A 78 8.48 23.07 33.91
N ASP A 79 9.66 22.56 34.12
CA ASP A 79 10.27 21.36 33.56
C ASP A 79 9.26 20.16 33.57
N ARG A 80 8.80 19.75 32.42
CA ARG A 80 8.15 18.43 32.20
C ARG A 80 8.72 17.80 30.96
N GLY A 81 9.42 16.72 31.22
CA GLY A 81 10.08 15.89 30.25
C GLY A 81 9.27 15.69 28.93
N GLU A 82 9.94 16.06 27.87
CA GLU A 82 9.51 15.79 26.51
C GLU A 82 9.54 14.28 26.29
N SER A 83 8.36 13.68 26.26
CA SER A 83 8.19 12.41 25.55
C SER A 83 8.27 12.75 24.07
N GLU A 84 9.18 12.11 23.35
CA GLU A 84 9.20 12.11 21.88
C GLU A 84 7.82 11.64 21.41
N ALA A 85 6.95 12.59 21.14
CA ALA A 85 5.71 12.34 20.46
C ALA A 85 6.05 12.17 18.99
N ASP A 86 5.60 11.05 18.39
CA ASP A 86 5.50 10.84 16.95
C ASP A 86 5.03 12.13 16.28
N GLU A 87 5.93 12.87 15.64
CA GLU A 87 5.54 14.02 14.83
C GLU A 87 4.73 13.49 13.64
N ALA A 88 3.43 13.73 13.69
CA ALA A 88 2.57 13.58 12.54
C ALA A 88 3.14 14.43 11.37
N PRO A 89 3.12 13.95 10.12
CA PRO A 89 3.59 14.72 8.99
C PRO A 89 2.85 16.06 8.92
N PRO A 90 3.52 17.15 8.48
CA PRO A 90 2.94 18.47 8.48
C PRO A 90 1.62 18.49 7.69
N ASP A 91 0.61 19.08 8.29
CA ASP A 91 -0.77 19.17 7.81
C ASP A 91 -0.85 19.60 6.35
N GLY A 92 -1.05 18.62 5.45
CA GLY A 92 -1.67 18.90 4.16
C GLY A 92 -3.10 19.36 4.43
N ASP A 93 -3.63 20.26 3.58
CA ASP A 93 -4.98 20.81 3.73
C ASP A 93 -5.98 19.68 4.02
N PRO A 94 -6.59 19.61 5.22
CA PRO A 94 -7.51 18.55 5.57
C PRO A 94 -8.73 18.47 4.64
N ALA A 95 -8.95 19.50 3.80
CA ALA A 95 -10.03 19.57 2.84
C ALA A 95 -9.81 18.70 1.59
N ASN A 96 -8.61 18.15 1.36
CA ASN A 96 -8.27 17.50 0.09
C ASN A 96 -7.63 16.12 0.28
N ARG A 97 -8.13 15.33 1.21
CA ARG A 97 -7.61 13.97 1.47
C ARG A 97 -8.25 12.95 0.56
N SER A 98 -7.56 12.56 -0.51
CA SER A 98 -7.89 11.35 -1.24
C SER A 98 -7.57 10.13 -0.38
N ALA A 99 -8.37 9.08 -0.54
CA ALA A 99 -8.11 7.78 0.08
C ALA A 99 -8.31 6.68 -0.96
N ALA A 100 -7.64 5.56 -0.77
CA ALA A 100 -7.80 4.39 -1.63
C ALA A 100 -7.85 3.11 -0.81
N VAL A 101 -8.57 2.13 -1.32
CA VAL A 101 -8.45 0.71 -0.98
C VAL A 101 -7.83 0.02 -2.17
N PHE A 102 -6.91 -0.88 -1.93
CA PHE A 102 -6.34 -1.70 -2.98
C PHE A 102 -6.14 -3.15 -2.52
N ALA A 103 -6.22 -4.06 -3.46
CA ALA A 103 -5.85 -5.45 -3.27
C ALA A 103 -5.33 -6.04 -4.58
N LEU A 104 -4.28 -6.85 -4.48
CA LEU A 104 -3.76 -7.70 -5.55
C LEU A 104 -3.62 -9.10 -4.99
N ALA A 105 -4.04 -10.09 -5.76
CA ALA A 105 -3.94 -11.50 -5.41
C ALA A 105 -3.52 -12.31 -6.63
N ASP A 106 -2.59 -13.24 -6.45
CA ASP A 106 -2.14 -14.22 -7.42
C ASP A 106 -2.69 -15.59 -7.02
N GLY A 107 -3.50 -16.15 -7.89
CA GLY A 107 -4.19 -17.41 -7.64
C GLY A 107 -3.32 -18.61 -7.99
N ALA A 108 -3.21 -19.54 -7.06
CA ALA A 108 -2.51 -20.78 -7.28
C ALA A 108 -3.43 -21.97 -6.98
N GLY A 109 -3.40 -22.99 -7.83
CA GLY A 109 -4.24 -24.18 -7.63
C GLY A 109 -4.38 -25.05 -8.88
N GLY A 110 -3.96 -24.55 -10.03
CA GLY A 110 -4.03 -25.24 -11.33
C GLY A 110 -5.47 -25.60 -11.72
N HIS A 111 -5.94 -25.08 -12.86
CA HIS A 111 -7.32 -25.14 -13.29
C HIS A 111 -8.26 -24.24 -12.47
N ASP A 112 -9.38 -23.95 -12.94
CA ASP A 112 -10.52 -23.09 -12.55
C ASP A 112 -10.62 -22.55 -11.07
N ALA A 113 -9.77 -22.98 -10.14
CA ALA A 113 -9.86 -22.59 -8.73
C ALA A 113 -8.91 -21.45 -8.32
N GLY A 114 -7.84 -21.21 -9.07
CA GLY A 114 -6.89 -20.13 -8.79
C GLY A 114 -7.47 -18.75 -9.10
N ASP A 115 -8.07 -18.60 -10.27
CA ASP A 115 -8.74 -17.37 -10.70
C ASP A 115 -9.91 -16.99 -9.79
N ALA A 116 -10.72 -18.01 -9.37
CA ALA A 116 -11.77 -17.80 -8.41
C ALA A 116 -11.21 -17.35 -7.02
N ALA A 117 -10.14 -17.99 -6.56
CA ALA A 117 -9.52 -17.66 -5.28
C ALA A 117 -9.01 -16.22 -5.24
N SER A 118 -8.28 -15.79 -6.26
CA SER A 118 -7.74 -14.42 -6.34
C SER A 118 -8.86 -13.38 -6.46
N TYR A 119 -9.89 -13.67 -7.27
CA TYR A 119 -11.05 -12.78 -7.41
C TYR A 119 -11.83 -12.63 -6.11
N ILE A 120 -12.13 -13.74 -5.42
CA ILE A 120 -12.80 -13.72 -4.11
C ILE A 120 -11.94 -12.93 -3.11
N ALA A 121 -10.63 -13.21 -3.05
CA ALA A 121 -9.75 -12.55 -2.10
C ALA A 121 -9.72 -11.04 -2.28
N THR A 122 -9.54 -10.54 -3.52
CA THR A 122 -9.50 -9.09 -3.79
C THR A 122 -10.85 -8.41 -3.53
N THR A 123 -11.95 -9.07 -3.89
CA THR A 123 -13.30 -8.55 -3.68
C THR A 123 -13.64 -8.46 -2.19
N ALA A 124 -13.44 -9.53 -1.44
CA ALA A 124 -13.70 -9.59 0.00
C ALA A 124 -12.91 -8.54 0.77
N VAL A 125 -11.61 -8.39 0.47
CA VAL A 125 -10.79 -7.34 1.10
C VAL A 125 -11.38 -5.96 0.84
N CYS A 126 -11.69 -5.63 -0.42
CA CYS A 126 -12.21 -4.31 -0.76
C CYS A 126 -13.57 -4.05 -0.11
N GLU A 127 -14.46 -5.03 -0.05
CA GLU A 127 -15.76 -4.90 0.61
C GLU A 127 -15.61 -4.65 2.12
N HIS A 128 -14.72 -5.39 2.79
CA HIS A 128 -14.48 -5.21 4.23
C HIS A 128 -13.84 -3.86 4.57
N LEU A 129 -12.96 -3.34 3.72
CA LEU A 129 -12.23 -2.09 3.98
C LEU A 129 -12.99 -0.83 3.54
N ALA A 130 -13.96 -0.91 2.65
CA ALA A 130 -14.64 0.26 2.08
C ALA A 130 -15.22 1.20 3.14
N GLY A 131 -15.93 0.65 4.14
CA GLY A 131 -16.51 1.44 5.23
C GLY A 131 -15.47 2.10 6.13
N THR A 132 -14.40 1.37 6.44
CA THR A 132 -13.28 1.85 7.25
C THR A 132 -12.56 3.01 6.57
N VAL A 133 -12.28 2.89 5.27
CA VAL A 133 -11.61 3.94 4.49
C VAL A 133 -12.46 5.20 4.39
N VAL A 134 -13.75 5.07 4.11
CA VAL A 134 -14.67 6.21 4.07
C VAL A 134 -14.70 6.94 5.42
N THR A 135 -14.64 6.20 6.53
CA THR A 135 -14.59 6.79 7.87
C THR A 135 -13.26 7.48 8.14
N ALA A 136 -12.14 6.84 7.80
CA ALA A 136 -10.80 7.41 7.95
C ALA A 136 -10.61 8.68 7.10
N ALA A 137 -11.11 8.66 5.86
CA ALA A 137 -11.02 9.79 4.94
C ALA A 137 -11.79 11.03 5.39
N ARG A 138 -12.79 10.90 6.25
CA ARG A 138 -13.57 12.05 6.76
C ARG A 138 -12.75 13.01 7.63
N GLY A 139 -11.66 12.56 8.21
CA GLY A 139 -10.87 13.31 9.18
C GLY A 139 -11.60 13.48 10.54
N ASP A 140 -11.01 14.27 11.43
CA ASP A 140 -11.57 14.50 12.76
C ASP A 140 -12.88 15.32 12.67
N PRO A 141 -14.03 14.77 13.09
CA PRO A 141 -15.29 15.51 13.12
C PRO A 141 -15.33 16.57 14.25
N ALA A 142 -14.38 16.58 15.18
CA ALA A 142 -14.34 17.51 16.30
C ALA A 142 -14.26 19.00 15.90
N GLY A 143 -13.84 19.27 14.65
CA GLY A 143 -13.84 20.62 14.07
C GLY A 143 -15.18 21.10 13.51
N PHE A 144 -16.22 20.25 13.51
CA PHE A 144 -17.54 20.59 12.98
C PHE A 144 -18.56 20.71 14.13
N ASP A 145 -19.17 21.88 14.26
CA ASP A 145 -20.34 22.06 15.11
C ASP A 145 -21.57 21.55 14.34
N LEU A 146 -21.67 20.22 14.26
CA LEU A 146 -22.83 19.58 13.65
C LEU A 146 -23.87 19.35 14.74
N ALA A 147 -25.02 19.99 14.60
CA ALA A 147 -26.20 19.71 15.43
C ALA A 147 -26.80 18.34 15.01
N VAL A 148 -26.05 17.25 15.30
CA VAL A 148 -26.51 15.88 15.11
C VAL A 148 -26.69 15.22 16.47
N ASP A 149 -27.77 14.48 16.64
CA ASP A 149 -28.09 13.81 17.89
C ASP A 149 -27.14 12.64 18.20
N GLU A 150 -26.43 12.14 17.19
CA GLU A 150 -25.41 11.10 17.34
C GLU A 150 -24.03 11.63 16.95
N PRO A 151 -22.99 11.37 17.76
CA PRO A 151 -21.65 11.77 17.41
C PRO A 151 -21.16 11.01 16.17
N LEU A 152 -20.51 11.70 15.26
CA LEU A 152 -19.81 11.05 14.15
C LEU A 152 -18.73 10.12 14.70
N ALA A 153 -18.52 9.00 14.00
CA ALA A 153 -17.46 8.07 14.38
C ALA A 153 -16.09 8.77 14.38
N THR A 154 -15.33 8.55 15.44
CA THR A 154 -13.95 9.04 15.51
C THR A 154 -13.12 8.36 14.40
N PRO A 155 -12.25 9.10 13.68
CA PRO A 155 -11.37 8.51 12.70
C PRO A 155 -10.50 7.42 13.32
N PRO A 156 -10.29 6.29 12.64
CA PRO A 156 -9.44 5.23 13.14
C PRO A 156 -7.97 5.68 13.20
N ARG A 157 -7.25 5.18 14.19
CA ARG A 157 -5.80 5.37 14.32
C ARG A 157 -5.06 4.39 13.39
N ASP A 158 -3.77 4.59 13.18
CA ASP A 158 -2.92 3.70 12.36
C ASP A 158 -3.03 2.23 12.79
N ALA A 159 -2.94 1.94 14.08
CA ALA A 159 -3.08 0.58 14.61
C ALA A 159 -4.49 -0.02 14.38
N ASP A 160 -5.51 0.81 14.33
CA ASP A 160 -6.88 0.37 14.03
C ASP A 160 -7.01 0.05 12.53
N LEU A 161 -6.32 0.81 11.66
CA LEU A 161 -6.26 0.58 10.21
C LEU A 161 -5.44 -0.67 9.87
N GLU A 162 -4.29 -0.89 10.50
CA GLU A 162 -3.53 -2.12 10.35
C GLU A 162 -4.35 -3.35 10.78
N SER A 163 -5.06 -3.25 11.91
CA SER A 163 -5.94 -4.32 12.37
C SER A 163 -7.08 -4.58 11.40
N ALA A 164 -7.69 -3.53 10.84
CA ALA A 164 -8.75 -3.66 9.85
C ALA A 164 -8.26 -4.34 8.56
N VAL A 165 -7.04 -4.01 8.09
CA VAL A 165 -6.42 -4.69 6.95
C VAL A 165 -6.20 -6.17 7.25
N ALA A 166 -5.64 -6.52 8.42
CA ALA A 166 -5.43 -7.91 8.81
C ALA A 166 -6.75 -8.68 8.89
N GLU A 167 -7.78 -8.08 9.48
CA GLU A 167 -9.12 -8.67 9.59
C GLU A 167 -9.76 -8.88 8.21
N ALA A 168 -9.60 -7.94 7.27
CA ALA A 168 -10.08 -8.07 5.91
C ALA A 168 -9.40 -9.23 5.16
N VAL A 169 -8.08 -9.42 5.31
CA VAL A 169 -7.35 -10.55 4.71
C VAL A 169 -7.78 -11.88 5.35
N VAL A 170 -8.02 -11.92 6.67
CA VAL A 170 -8.56 -13.12 7.34
C VAL A 170 -9.99 -13.42 6.86
N ALA A 171 -10.82 -12.40 6.63
CA ALA A 171 -12.15 -12.59 6.06
C ALA A 171 -12.06 -13.18 4.64
N ALA A 172 -11.20 -12.62 3.79
CA ALA A 172 -10.94 -13.13 2.46
C ALA A 172 -10.47 -14.60 2.49
N HIS A 173 -9.56 -14.95 3.42
CA HIS A 173 -9.13 -16.34 3.63
C HIS A 173 -10.31 -17.27 3.89
N ARG A 174 -11.27 -16.86 4.70
CA ARG A 174 -12.47 -17.66 5.03
C ARG A 174 -13.38 -17.83 3.84
N GLU A 175 -13.61 -16.78 3.06
CA GLU A 175 -14.45 -16.83 1.86
C GLU A 175 -13.86 -17.73 0.77
N VAL A 176 -12.52 -17.69 0.57
CA VAL A 176 -11.84 -18.64 -0.33
C VAL A 176 -11.95 -20.08 0.17
N LEU A 177 -11.87 -20.32 1.48
CA LEU A 177 -12.08 -21.66 2.04
C LEU A 177 -13.52 -22.16 1.88
N GLU A 178 -14.52 -21.27 2.00
CA GLU A 178 -15.92 -21.58 1.77
C GLU A 178 -16.15 -22.00 0.32
N TYR A 179 -15.59 -21.23 -0.63
CA TYR A 179 -15.60 -21.60 -2.05
C TYR A 179 -14.92 -22.97 -2.28
N ALA A 180 -13.74 -23.20 -1.72
CA ALA A 180 -13.02 -24.47 -1.86
C ALA A 180 -13.82 -25.67 -1.32
N ALA A 181 -14.57 -25.47 -0.22
CA ALA A 181 -15.44 -26.49 0.35
C ALA A 181 -16.63 -26.79 -0.57
N ASP A 182 -17.26 -25.75 -1.12
CA ASP A 182 -18.43 -25.88 -1.99
C ASP A 182 -18.06 -26.48 -3.35
N ALA A 183 -16.93 -26.07 -3.93
CA ALA A 183 -16.42 -26.61 -5.17
C ALA A 183 -15.84 -28.04 -5.03
N GLY A 184 -15.44 -28.42 -3.83
CA GLY A 184 -14.77 -29.70 -3.55
C GLY A 184 -13.31 -29.73 -4.07
N GLU A 185 -12.69 -28.60 -4.25
CA GLU A 185 -11.35 -28.41 -4.83
C GLU A 185 -10.44 -27.65 -3.84
N GLN A 186 -9.15 -27.57 -4.16
CA GLN A 186 -8.23 -26.68 -3.45
C GLN A 186 -8.23 -25.32 -4.16
N ALA A 187 -8.42 -24.26 -3.41
CA ALA A 187 -8.37 -22.90 -3.90
C ALA A 187 -7.52 -22.05 -2.95
N HIS A 188 -6.48 -21.43 -3.45
CA HIS A 188 -5.64 -20.54 -2.64
C HIS A 188 -5.03 -19.45 -3.50
N ALA A 189 -4.69 -18.34 -2.86
CA ALA A 189 -4.06 -17.20 -3.50
C ALA A 189 -3.08 -16.50 -2.55
N THR A 190 -2.16 -15.74 -3.12
CA THR A 190 -1.45 -14.68 -2.39
C THR A 190 -2.38 -13.50 -2.18
N VAL A 191 -2.04 -12.58 -1.30
CA VAL A 191 -2.73 -11.28 -1.17
C VAL A 191 -1.72 -10.22 -0.72
N VAL A 192 -1.73 -9.08 -1.40
CA VAL A 192 -1.21 -7.80 -0.90
C VAL A 192 -2.35 -6.80 -0.95
N ALA A 193 -2.73 -6.27 0.19
CA ALA A 193 -3.88 -5.39 0.29
C ALA A 193 -3.67 -4.27 1.30
N GLY A 194 -4.37 -3.16 1.13
CA GLY A 194 -4.23 -2.06 2.06
C GLY A 194 -5.13 -0.87 1.77
N VAL A 195 -4.90 0.16 2.59
CA VAL A 195 -5.56 1.46 2.47
C VAL A 195 -4.51 2.57 2.43
N VAL A 196 -4.72 3.54 1.56
CA VAL A 196 -3.96 4.78 1.54
C VAL A 196 -4.86 5.90 2.03
N VAL A 197 -4.50 6.53 3.13
CA VAL A 197 -5.27 7.63 3.72
C VAL A 197 -4.36 8.55 4.54
N GLY A 198 -4.58 9.86 4.44
CA GLY A 198 -3.84 10.84 5.22
C GLY A 198 -2.32 10.84 4.97
N GLY A 199 -1.89 10.47 3.76
CA GLY A 199 -0.47 10.40 3.41
C GLY A 199 0.26 9.16 3.99
N ARG A 200 -0.49 8.13 4.39
CA ARG A 200 0.07 6.87 4.90
C ARG A 200 -0.55 5.69 4.15
N CYS A 201 0.27 4.67 3.92
CA CYS A 201 -0.18 3.38 3.41
C CYS A 201 -0.16 2.37 4.56
N HIS A 202 -1.33 1.85 4.90
CA HIS A 202 -1.52 0.76 5.85
C HIS A 202 -1.80 -0.49 5.03
N PHE A 203 -0.95 -1.48 5.10
CA PHE A 203 -1.06 -2.65 4.24
C PHE A 203 -0.75 -3.94 4.99
N GLY A 204 -1.22 -5.05 4.42
CA GLY A 204 -0.94 -6.40 4.90
C GLY A 204 -0.77 -7.36 3.74
N TRP A 205 -0.01 -8.44 3.96
CA TRP A 205 0.26 -9.42 2.91
C TRP A 205 0.36 -10.85 3.43
N VAL A 206 0.05 -11.76 2.53
CA VAL A 206 0.20 -13.21 2.68
C VAL A 206 0.65 -13.76 1.31
N GLY A 207 1.80 -14.41 1.25
CA GLY A 207 2.35 -14.95 0.00
C GLY A 207 3.62 -14.22 -0.44
N ASP A 208 3.91 -14.23 -1.73
CA ASP A 208 5.11 -13.69 -2.37
C ASP A 208 4.82 -12.63 -3.45
N SER A 209 3.57 -12.21 -3.59
CA SER A 209 3.25 -10.94 -4.26
C SER A 209 3.86 -9.79 -3.48
N ARG A 210 4.32 -8.76 -4.18
CA ARG A 210 5.17 -7.72 -3.59
C ARG A 210 4.57 -6.33 -3.66
N ALA A 211 4.96 -5.51 -2.69
CA ALA A 211 4.74 -4.07 -2.71
C ALA A 211 6.06 -3.31 -2.58
N TYR A 212 6.15 -2.18 -3.28
CA TYR A 212 7.30 -1.29 -3.30
C TYR A 212 6.86 0.17 -3.20
N VAL A 213 7.74 1.02 -2.70
CA VAL A 213 7.67 2.46 -2.94
C VAL A 213 8.84 2.86 -3.84
N VAL A 214 8.55 3.51 -4.95
CA VAL A 214 9.54 4.13 -5.83
C VAL A 214 9.48 5.64 -5.61
N ASN A 215 10.58 6.24 -5.15
CA ASN A 215 10.65 7.67 -4.84
C ASN A 215 11.46 8.42 -5.90
N ALA A 216 10.82 9.34 -6.61
CA ALA A 216 11.46 10.08 -7.70
C ALA A 216 12.46 11.13 -7.21
N ALA A 217 12.28 11.71 -6.02
CA ALA A 217 13.21 12.72 -5.50
C ALA A 217 14.54 12.12 -5.04
N ARG A 218 14.55 10.85 -4.69
CA ARG A 218 15.74 10.12 -4.18
C ARG A 218 16.28 9.11 -5.17
N GLU A 219 15.57 8.87 -6.27
CA GLU A 219 15.88 7.84 -7.27
C GLU A 219 16.08 6.46 -6.61
N GLU A 220 15.19 6.11 -5.67
CA GLU A 220 15.28 4.88 -4.89
C GLU A 220 14.02 4.02 -5.04
N ILE A 221 14.18 2.71 -4.85
CA ILE A 221 13.10 1.74 -4.67
C ILE A 221 13.24 1.06 -3.33
N LEU A 222 12.13 0.93 -2.61
CA LEU A 222 12.07 0.33 -1.29
C LEU A 222 11.06 -0.81 -1.30
N PRO A 223 11.48 -2.06 -1.12
CA PRO A 223 10.54 -3.16 -0.92
C PRO A 223 9.80 -2.99 0.41
N LEU A 224 8.49 -3.13 0.38
CA LEU A 224 7.61 -3.02 1.54
C LEU A 224 7.19 -4.37 2.11
N THR A 225 7.24 -5.43 1.30
CA THR A 225 6.88 -6.80 1.68
C THR A 225 8.11 -7.70 1.71
N THR A 226 8.00 -8.79 2.47
CA THR A 226 8.97 -9.89 2.48
C THR A 226 8.26 -11.17 2.07
N ASP A 227 8.78 -11.90 1.11
CA ASP A 227 8.11 -13.06 0.54
C ASP A 227 7.91 -14.18 1.56
N HIS A 228 6.69 -14.69 1.65
CA HIS A 228 6.41 -15.93 2.38
C HIS A 228 6.75 -17.14 1.49
N ALA A 229 8.00 -17.25 1.11
CA ALA A 229 8.51 -18.27 0.20
C ALA A 229 9.66 -19.08 0.84
N VAL A 230 9.89 -20.27 0.31
CA VAL A 230 10.99 -21.13 0.76
C VAL A 230 12.34 -20.46 0.52
N VAL A 231 12.50 -19.80 -0.62
CA VAL A 231 13.76 -19.13 -0.97
C VAL A 231 14.12 -18.02 0.00
N GLN A 232 13.14 -17.26 0.46
CA GLN A 232 13.35 -16.22 1.46
C GLN A 232 13.88 -16.80 2.78
N ARG A 233 13.34 -17.92 3.23
CA ARG A 233 13.85 -18.61 4.44
C ARG A 233 15.29 -19.11 4.27
N LEU A 234 15.63 -19.60 3.07
CA LEU A 234 17.01 -20.01 2.76
C LEU A 234 17.97 -18.83 2.75
N ARG A 235 17.54 -17.66 2.26
CA ARG A 235 18.32 -16.40 2.33
C ARG A 235 18.57 -15.98 3.78
N GLU A 236 17.53 -15.96 4.60
CA GLU A 236 17.61 -15.61 6.02
C GLU A 236 18.51 -16.57 6.82
N ALA A 237 18.52 -17.85 6.44
CA ALA A 237 19.40 -18.86 7.01
C ALA A 237 20.86 -18.76 6.49
N GLY A 238 21.13 -17.92 5.48
CA GLY A 238 22.43 -17.80 4.82
C GLY A 238 22.82 -19.01 3.96
N GLU A 239 21.84 -19.85 3.58
CA GLU A 239 22.05 -21.01 2.73
C GLU A 239 22.10 -20.64 1.24
N VAL A 240 21.39 -19.57 0.88
CA VAL A 240 21.29 -19.02 -0.48
C VAL A 240 21.68 -17.55 -0.44
N ASP A 241 22.57 -17.12 -1.34
CA ASP A 241 22.90 -15.70 -1.54
C ASP A 241 21.86 -14.98 -2.41
N ASP A 242 21.92 -13.65 -2.45
CA ASP A 242 20.95 -12.83 -3.15
C ASP A 242 20.88 -13.12 -4.66
N VAL A 243 21.99 -13.45 -5.29
CA VAL A 243 22.04 -13.77 -6.74
C VAL A 243 21.42 -15.13 -7.00
N ALA A 244 21.75 -16.13 -6.20
CA ALA A 244 21.16 -17.46 -6.32
C ALA A 244 19.65 -17.44 -6.04
N ALA A 245 19.19 -16.56 -5.16
CA ALA A 245 17.77 -16.42 -4.84
C ALA A 245 16.95 -15.96 -6.06
N LEU A 246 17.50 -15.09 -6.93
CA LEU A 246 16.79 -14.60 -8.13
C LEU A 246 16.39 -15.70 -9.12
N VAL A 247 17.08 -16.82 -9.11
CA VAL A 247 16.92 -17.92 -10.10
C VAL A 247 16.79 -19.28 -9.43
N HIS A 248 16.45 -19.31 -8.15
CA HIS A 248 16.39 -20.54 -7.39
C HIS A 248 15.29 -21.49 -7.91
N PRO A 249 15.55 -22.82 -8.04
CA PRO A 249 14.55 -23.78 -8.54
C PRO A 249 13.26 -23.88 -7.73
N ARG A 250 13.28 -23.38 -6.49
CA ARG A 250 12.13 -23.36 -5.56
C ARG A 250 11.57 -21.95 -5.36
N SER A 251 11.77 -21.04 -6.31
CA SER A 251 11.27 -19.65 -6.22
C SER A 251 9.75 -19.60 -6.05
N ASN A 252 9.01 -20.48 -6.70
CA ASN A 252 7.55 -20.56 -6.67
C ASN A 252 6.99 -21.37 -5.47
N GLU A 253 7.82 -21.79 -4.50
CA GLU A 253 7.33 -22.52 -3.35
C GLU A 253 6.93 -21.55 -2.23
N ILE A 254 5.67 -21.11 -2.24
CA ILE A 254 5.12 -20.29 -1.16
C ILE A 254 4.95 -21.10 0.13
N THR A 255 5.07 -20.45 1.26
CA THR A 255 4.94 -21.06 2.59
C THR A 255 3.68 -20.60 3.32
N ARG A 256 2.97 -19.63 2.76
CA ARG A 256 1.76 -19.05 3.32
C ARG A 256 0.86 -18.52 2.20
N ALA A 257 -0.45 -18.80 2.26
CA ALA A 257 -1.45 -18.36 1.30
C ALA A 257 -2.81 -18.15 2.00
N VAL A 258 -3.70 -17.36 1.42
CA VAL A 258 -5.12 -17.34 1.79
C VAL A 258 -5.84 -18.53 1.12
N GLY A 259 -6.93 -19.01 1.72
CA GLY A 259 -7.63 -20.20 1.23
C GLY A 259 -6.93 -21.51 1.64
N GLY A 260 -7.08 -22.54 0.82
CA GLY A 260 -6.51 -23.86 1.05
C GLY A 260 -7.43 -25.01 0.62
N SER A 261 -7.39 -26.12 1.38
CA SER A 261 -8.31 -27.23 1.13
C SER A 261 -9.64 -26.99 1.85
N GLY A 262 -10.77 -27.27 1.20
CA GLY A 262 -12.10 -27.18 1.78
C GLY A 262 -12.38 -28.12 2.97
N ARG A 263 -11.32 -28.58 3.68
CA ARG A 263 -11.42 -29.38 4.91
C ARG A 263 -11.30 -28.54 6.16
N ALA A 264 -10.76 -27.33 6.06
CA ALA A 264 -10.73 -26.39 7.16
C ALA A 264 -12.13 -25.83 7.40
N ASP A 265 -12.48 -25.58 8.66
CA ASP A 265 -13.74 -24.92 8.99
C ASP A 265 -13.62 -23.41 8.72
N PRO A 266 -14.32 -22.85 7.72
CA PRO A 266 -14.18 -21.44 7.35
C PRO A 266 -14.53 -20.48 8.50
N GLU A 267 -15.48 -20.85 9.40
CA GLU A 267 -15.92 -19.97 10.49
C GLU A 267 -14.80 -19.68 11.51
N THR A 268 -13.91 -20.67 11.70
CA THR A 268 -12.83 -20.59 12.70
C THR A 268 -11.44 -20.47 12.11
N ALA A 269 -11.32 -20.61 10.77
CA ALA A 269 -10.03 -20.53 10.08
C ALA A 269 -9.39 -19.14 10.24
N THR A 270 -8.08 -19.13 10.34
CA THR A 270 -7.26 -17.92 10.43
C THR A 270 -6.00 -18.11 9.61
N VAL A 271 -5.45 -17.04 9.09
CA VAL A 271 -4.16 -16.98 8.43
C VAL A 271 -3.30 -15.92 9.11
N ASP A 272 -2.01 -16.17 9.17
CA ASP A 272 -1.05 -15.25 9.74
C ASP A 272 -0.73 -14.14 8.71
N VAL A 273 -1.21 -12.93 8.97
CA VAL A 273 -1.06 -11.75 8.09
C VAL A 273 0.05 -10.86 8.63
N GLU A 274 1.04 -10.56 7.81
CA GLU A 274 2.00 -9.51 8.15
C GLU A 274 1.42 -8.16 7.75
N THR A 275 1.61 -7.14 8.61
CA THR A 275 1.10 -5.78 8.38
C THR A 275 2.19 -4.75 8.63
N ALA A 276 2.08 -3.62 7.94
CA ALA A 276 2.93 -2.47 8.19
C ALA A 276 2.23 -1.17 7.80
N THR A 277 2.75 -0.06 8.33
CA THR A 277 2.36 1.30 7.95
C THR A 277 3.58 2.09 7.52
N VAL A 278 3.50 2.74 6.36
CA VAL A 278 4.57 3.60 5.86
C VAL A 278 4.02 4.97 5.46
N PRO A 279 4.75 6.07 5.73
CA PRO A 279 4.41 7.38 5.19
C PRO A 279 4.65 7.40 3.69
N LEU A 280 3.78 8.12 2.97
CA LEU A 280 3.93 8.42 1.55
C LEU A 280 4.13 9.91 1.32
N TYR A 281 4.88 10.25 0.30
CA TYR A 281 5.21 11.61 -0.11
C TYR A 281 4.80 11.86 -1.56
N ARG A 282 4.80 13.11 -1.98
CA ARG A 282 4.41 13.54 -3.33
C ARG A 282 5.17 12.82 -4.44
N GLU A 283 6.43 12.53 -4.22
CA GLU A 283 7.31 11.90 -5.21
C GLU A 283 7.30 10.37 -5.15
N ASP A 284 6.43 9.79 -4.29
CA ASP A 284 6.30 8.35 -4.16
C ASP A 284 5.27 7.78 -5.16
N VAL A 285 5.65 6.68 -5.77
CA VAL A 285 4.74 5.77 -6.46
C VAL A 285 4.71 4.45 -5.67
N LEU A 286 3.55 4.08 -5.15
CA LEU A 286 3.33 2.75 -4.59
C LEU A 286 3.08 1.79 -5.74
N LEU A 287 3.90 0.75 -5.84
CA LEU A 287 3.76 -0.35 -6.79
C LEU A 287 3.38 -1.62 -6.03
N VAL A 288 2.34 -2.31 -6.48
CA VAL A 288 1.98 -3.66 -6.04
C VAL A 288 1.97 -4.58 -7.25
N THR A 289 2.56 -5.76 -7.13
CA THR A 289 2.70 -6.70 -8.26
C THR A 289 2.64 -8.16 -7.79
N SER A 290 2.16 -9.05 -8.67
CA SER A 290 2.34 -10.50 -8.51
C SER A 290 3.81 -10.89 -8.73
N ASP A 291 4.18 -12.13 -8.40
CA ASP A 291 5.55 -12.63 -8.56
C ASP A 291 5.99 -12.72 -10.04
N GLY A 292 5.04 -12.75 -10.98
CA GLY A 292 5.33 -12.79 -12.42
C GLY A 292 6.21 -11.68 -12.94
N LEU A 293 6.29 -10.52 -12.24
CA LEU A 293 7.23 -9.45 -12.58
C LEU A 293 8.67 -9.87 -12.28
N VAL A 294 8.93 -10.38 -11.10
CA VAL A 294 10.28 -10.67 -10.60
C VAL A 294 10.75 -12.08 -10.91
N ASP A 295 9.84 -13.03 -11.12
CA ASP A 295 10.10 -14.42 -11.48
C ASP A 295 9.78 -14.72 -12.96
N ALA A 296 9.98 -13.72 -13.81
CA ALA A 296 9.64 -13.73 -15.23
C ALA A 296 10.46 -14.73 -16.07
N GLN A 297 11.69 -15.11 -15.63
CA GLN A 297 12.65 -15.86 -16.42
C GLN A 297 12.31 -17.37 -16.55
N THR A 298 12.22 -17.85 -17.75
CA THR A 298 11.89 -19.27 -18.04
C THR A 298 13.05 -20.25 -17.84
N GLU A 299 14.30 -19.77 -17.76
CA GLU A 299 15.50 -20.58 -17.62
C GLU A 299 16.13 -20.52 -16.21
N ALA A 300 15.36 -20.10 -15.21
CA ALA A 300 15.85 -19.88 -13.83
C ALA A 300 16.66 -21.07 -13.30
N SER A 301 16.15 -22.29 -13.39
CA SER A 301 16.86 -23.49 -12.88
C SER A 301 18.21 -23.73 -13.55
N LYS A 302 18.34 -23.44 -14.87
CA LYS A 302 19.64 -23.57 -15.56
C LYS A 302 20.62 -22.47 -15.13
N LEU A 303 20.14 -21.25 -14.99
CA LEU A 303 20.95 -20.12 -14.51
C LEU A 303 21.47 -20.42 -13.11
N TYR A 304 20.64 -20.98 -12.24
CA TYR A 304 21.02 -21.41 -10.90
C TYR A 304 22.14 -22.46 -10.95
N GLU A 305 21.96 -23.54 -11.75
CA GLU A 305 22.98 -24.58 -11.90
C GLU A 305 24.30 -23.99 -12.39
N TRP A 306 24.28 -23.18 -13.44
CA TRP A 306 25.49 -22.55 -13.98
C TRP A 306 26.18 -21.62 -12.96
N TYR A 307 25.40 -20.86 -12.20
CA TYR A 307 25.94 -19.98 -11.16
C TYR A 307 26.63 -20.78 -10.04
N VAL A 308 26.00 -21.87 -9.60
CA VAL A 308 26.58 -22.77 -8.57
C VAL A 308 27.80 -23.50 -9.10
N ASP A 309 27.76 -24.03 -10.32
CA ASP A 309 28.88 -24.75 -10.97
C ASP A 309 30.10 -23.85 -11.22
N ALA A 310 29.86 -22.57 -11.50
CA ALA A 310 30.91 -21.54 -11.60
C ALA A 310 31.48 -21.12 -10.23
N GLY A 311 31.04 -21.74 -9.14
CA GLY A 311 31.50 -21.42 -7.79
C GLY A 311 30.95 -20.07 -7.28
N ARG A 312 29.83 -19.63 -7.83
CA ARG A 312 29.18 -18.34 -7.49
C ARG A 312 30.08 -17.14 -7.77
N ASP A 313 30.79 -17.16 -8.90
CA ASP A 313 31.68 -16.07 -9.28
C ASP A 313 30.91 -14.85 -9.82
N GLU A 314 31.59 -13.68 -9.84
CA GLU A 314 30.98 -12.42 -10.24
C GLU A 314 30.63 -12.35 -11.74
N GLU A 315 31.35 -13.10 -12.60
CA GLU A 315 31.03 -13.13 -14.03
C GLU A 315 29.67 -13.79 -14.28
N MET A 316 29.40 -14.92 -13.62
CA MET A 316 28.10 -15.59 -13.70
C MET A 316 27.03 -14.84 -12.92
N ALA A 317 27.37 -14.20 -11.80
CA ALA A 317 26.45 -13.32 -11.08
C ALA A 317 25.92 -12.19 -11.96
N ALA A 318 26.77 -11.57 -12.76
CA ALA A 318 26.37 -10.56 -13.74
C ALA A 318 25.41 -11.13 -14.80
N VAL A 319 25.66 -12.37 -15.29
CA VAL A 319 24.75 -13.04 -16.23
C VAL A 319 23.39 -13.30 -15.61
N VAL A 320 23.33 -13.71 -14.34
CA VAL A 320 22.05 -13.93 -13.63
C VAL A 320 21.29 -12.62 -13.49
N ARG A 321 21.93 -11.55 -13.05
CA ARG A 321 21.30 -10.23 -12.91
C ARG A 321 20.79 -9.66 -14.25
N ASP A 322 21.53 -9.89 -15.34
CA ASP A 322 21.11 -9.46 -16.69
C ASP A 322 19.87 -10.21 -17.20
N ARG A 323 19.58 -11.38 -16.65
CA ARG A 323 18.44 -12.23 -17.04
C ARG A 323 17.26 -12.13 -16.08
N ALA A 324 17.48 -11.81 -14.84
CA ALA A 324 16.43 -11.58 -13.85
C ALA A 324 15.87 -10.15 -13.99
N VAL A 325 14.68 -9.92 -13.48
CA VAL A 325 14.18 -8.56 -13.23
C VAL A 325 14.67 -8.11 -11.85
N THR A 326 15.34 -6.99 -11.80
CA THR A 326 15.92 -6.44 -10.57
C THR A 326 15.13 -5.23 -10.07
N ASP A 327 15.22 -4.94 -8.77
CA ASP A 327 14.60 -3.77 -8.18
C ASP A 327 15.07 -2.47 -8.86
N ASP A 328 16.35 -2.38 -9.25
CA ASP A 328 16.87 -1.22 -9.97
C ASP A 328 16.21 -1.02 -11.34
N GLU A 329 15.95 -2.09 -12.08
CA GLU A 329 15.24 -2.02 -13.37
C GLU A 329 13.78 -1.61 -13.16
N ILE A 330 13.11 -2.16 -12.17
CA ILE A 330 11.74 -1.77 -11.80
C ILE A 330 11.70 -0.26 -11.49
N ARG A 331 12.63 0.25 -10.68
CA ARG A 331 12.74 1.68 -10.39
C ARG A 331 12.91 2.50 -11.66
N ASP A 332 13.85 2.12 -12.51
CA ASP A 332 14.21 2.87 -13.72
C ASP A 332 13.04 2.92 -14.72
N GLU A 333 12.28 1.81 -14.86
CA GLU A 333 11.08 1.77 -15.68
C GLU A 333 9.98 2.69 -15.14
N VAL A 334 9.75 2.69 -13.82
CA VAL A 334 8.75 3.56 -13.19
C VAL A 334 9.14 5.02 -13.29
N LEU A 335 10.41 5.38 -13.01
CA LEU A 335 10.86 6.77 -13.00
C LEU A 335 10.98 7.39 -14.39
N SER A 336 11.28 6.60 -15.43
CA SER A 336 11.41 7.08 -16.80
C SER A 336 10.08 7.11 -17.57
N ALA A 337 9.00 6.58 -17.01
CA ALA A 337 7.71 6.53 -17.67
C ALA A 337 7.03 7.91 -17.76
N ALA A 338 6.26 8.11 -18.82
CA ALA A 338 5.52 9.37 -19.05
C ALA A 338 4.25 9.47 -18.20
N SER A 339 3.73 8.37 -17.68
CA SER A 339 2.54 8.28 -16.84
C SER A 339 2.53 6.97 -16.06
N LEU A 340 1.64 6.83 -15.04
CA LEU A 340 1.45 5.57 -14.33
C LEU A 340 1.03 4.42 -15.27
N SER A 341 0.19 4.71 -16.26
CA SER A 341 -0.22 3.71 -17.25
C SER A 341 0.92 3.27 -18.15
N ASP A 342 1.82 4.19 -18.53
CA ASP A 342 3.04 3.88 -19.28
C ASP A 342 3.98 3.04 -18.42
N ALA A 343 4.17 3.39 -17.14
CA ALA A 343 4.97 2.62 -16.20
C ALA A 343 4.45 1.18 -16.04
N ALA A 344 3.14 1.02 -15.83
CA ALA A 344 2.51 -0.29 -15.71
C ALA A 344 2.74 -1.16 -16.97
N GLY A 345 2.56 -0.58 -18.17
CA GLY A 345 2.81 -1.27 -19.42
C GLY A 345 4.27 -1.68 -19.61
N ARG A 346 5.21 -0.79 -19.29
CA ARG A 346 6.66 -1.05 -19.41
C ARG A 346 7.15 -2.13 -18.45
N LEU A 347 6.59 -2.22 -17.25
CA LEU A 347 6.90 -3.31 -16.31
C LEU A 347 6.43 -4.66 -16.86
N VAL A 348 5.26 -4.69 -17.51
CA VAL A 348 4.75 -5.91 -18.17
C VAL A 348 5.63 -6.29 -19.37
N ASP A 349 6.01 -5.32 -20.19
CA ASP A 349 6.92 -5.55 -21.32
C ASP A 349 8.28 -6.08 -20.83
N LEU A 350 8.83 -5.50 -19.75
CA LEU A 350 10.08 -5.96 -19.13
C LEU A 350 10.00 -7.43 -18.72
N ALA A 351 8.93 -7.83 -18.03
CA ALA A 351 8.74 -9.23 -17.62
C ALA A 351 8.61 -10.18 -18.83
N ASN A 352 7.84 -9.79 -19.86
CA ASN A 352 7.70 -10.58 -21.07
C ASN A 352 9.03 -10.70 -21.84
N ASP A 353 9.83 -9.64 -21.90
CA ASP A 353 11.17 -9.66 -22.52
C ASP A 353 12.14 -10.59 -21.76
N ARG A 354 11.96 -10.80 -20.46
CA ARG A 354 12.72 -11.77 -19.65
C ARG A 354 12.20 -13.19 -19.79
N GLY A 355 11.03 -13.39 -20.37
CA GLY A 355 10.49 -14.71 -20.68
C GLY A 355 9.01 -14.92 -20.41
N GLY A 356 8.35 -13.99 -19.70
CA GLY A 356 6.91 -14.02 -19.45
C GLY A 356 6.44 -15.35 -18.87
N LYS A 357 7.10 -15.84 -17.84
CA LYS A 357 6.94 -17.21 -17.31
C LYS A 357 5.56 -17.44 -16.71
N ASP A 358 5.02 -16.42 -16.02
CA ASP A 358 3.78 -16.50 -15.27
C ASP A 358 2.80 -15.36 -15.58
N ASN A 359 1.60 -15.43 -15.01
CA ASN A 359 0.67 -14.31 -14.99
C ASN A 359 1.34 -13.11 -14.33
N LEU A 360 1.01 -11.94 -14.80
CA LEU A 360 1.63 -10.70 -14.37
C LEU A 360 0.56 -9.64 -14.16
N SER A 361 0.51 -9.12 -12.97
CA SER A 361 -0.36 -8.00 -12.62
C SER A 361 0.41 -6.92 -11.90
N THR A 362 0.16 -5.66 -12.26
CA THR A 362 0.72 -4.48 -11.63
C THR A 362 -0.37 -3.49 -11.27
N LEU A 363 -0.23 -2.88 -10.09
CA LEU A 363 -1.04 -1.76 -9.63
C LEU A 363 -0.09 -0.66 -9.16
N LEU A 364 -0.22 0.54 -9.72
CA LEU A 364 0.51 1.73 -9.31
C LEU A 364 -0.45 2.76 -8.74
N LEU A 365 -0.07 3.38 -7.63
CA LEU A 365 -0.81 4.46 -6.98
C LEU A 365 0.13 5.65 -6.73
N HIS A 366 -0.36 6.87 -6.98
CA HIS A 366 0.37 8.11 -6.75
C HIS A 366 -0.57 9.21 -6.24
N ASP A 367 -0.14 9.95 -5.25
CA ASP A 367 -0.88 11.12 -4.75
C ASP A 367 -0.01 12.38 -4.80
N GLY A 368 -0.11 13.12 -5.90
CA GLY A 368 0.60 14.38 -6.10
C GLY A 368 0.20 15.52 -5.15
N THR A 369 -0.82 15.31 -4.30
CA THR A 369 -1.26 16.31 -3.30
C THR A 369 -0.53 16.20 -1.97
N LEU A 370 0.25 15.13 -1.78
CA LEU A 370 1.02 14.89 -0.57
C LEU A 370 2.17 15.91 -0.41
N PRO A 371 2.68 16.08 0.83
CA PRO A 371 3.89 16.86 1.09
C PRO A 371 5.08 16.31 0.29
N PRO A 372 6.05 17.16 -0.06
CA PRO A 372 7.28 16.69 -0.70
C PRO A 372 8.08 15.78 0.23
N THR A 373 8.89 14.90 -0.37
CA THR A 373 9.83 14.04 0.36
C THR A 373 10.75 14.89 1.24
N PRO A 374 10.79 14.69 2.58
CA PRO A 374 11.68 15.44 3.47
C PRO A 374 13.15 15.07 3.20
N GLU A 375 14.08 15.92 3.65
CA GLU A 375 15.52 15.70 3.52
C GLU A 375 15.95 14.43 4.24
N ASP A 376 15.41 14.18 5.46
CA ASP A 376 15.61 12.98 6.26
C ASP A 376 14.25 12.30 6.52
N PRO A 377 13.76 11.46 5.58
CA PRO A 377 12.52 10.73 5.78
C PRO A 377 12.69 9.64 6.85
N PRO A 378 11.65 9.35 7.64
CA PRO A 378 11.68 8.23 8.57
C PRO A 378 11.95 6.93 7.81
N ALA A 379 12.62 5.98 8.46
CA ALA A 379 12.91 4.68 7.87
C ALA A 379 11.60 3.97 7.50
N ARG A 380 11.49 3.59 6.24
CA ARG A 380 10.40 2.78 5.68
C ARG A 380 10.91 1.35 5.50
N ALA A 381 11.08 0.62 6.60
CA ALA A 381 11.57 -0.75 6.55
C ALA A 381 10.44 -1.71 6.13
N ALA A 382 10.76 -2.68 5.29
CA ALA A 382 9.93 -3.85 5.09
C ALA A 382 9.67 -4.51 6.45
N GLY A 383 8.38 -4.66 6.78
CA GLY A 383 7.85 -5.34 7.95
C GLY A 383 8.74 -5.35 9.19
N THR A 384 8.60 -4.37 10.06
CA THR A 384 9.01 -4.59 11.44
C THR A 384 8.12 -5.71 11.97
N ARG A 385 8.70 -6.87 12.27
CA ARG A 385 8.07 -7.94 13.05
C ARG A 385 7.59 -7.37 14.39
N THR A 386 6.49 -6.70 14.39
CA THR A 386 5.90 -6.15 15.60
C THR A 386 4.53 -6.78 15.75
N ALA A 387 4.40 -7.64 16.73
CA ALA A 387 3.14 -8.01 17.36
C ALA A 387 2.63 -9.45 17.26
N VAL A 388 3.18 -10.36 16.46
CA VAL A 388 2.71 -11.77 16.56
C VAL A 388 3.29 -12.47 17.79
N GLU A 389 4.54 -12.20 18.17
CA GLU A 389 5.15 -12.78 19.37
C GLU A 389 4.51 -12.28 20.69
N GLU A 390 3.93 -11.08 20.74
CA GLU A 390 3.26 -10.56 21.94
C GLU A 390 1.81 -11.06 22.09
N ARG A 391 1.14 -11.50 21.02
CA ARG A 391 -0.23 -12.01 21.09
C ARG A 391 -0.32 -13.48 21.50
N GLU A 392 0.66 -14.30 21.17
CA GLU A 392 0.68 -15.71 21.59
C GLU A 392 0.85 -15.88 23.11
N THR A 393 1.34 -14.88 23.83
CA THR A 393 1.55 -14.93 25.28
C THR A 393 0.33 -14.53 26.11
N ARG A 394 -0.79 -14.15 25.50
CA ARG A 394 -2.01 -13.70 26.19
C ARG A 394 -3.22 -14.63 26.13
N VAL A 395 -3.06 -15.80 25.52
CA VAL A 395 -4.12 -16.83 25.53
C VAL A 395 -3.60 -18.05 26.29
N GLN A 396 -3.64 -17.96 27.61
CA GLN A 396 -3.72 -19.11 28.55
C GLN A 396 -4.82 -18.83 29.55
#